data_9222aa721e80593bc43746f18bb3e116
#
_entry.id   9222aa721e80593bc43746f18bb3e116
#
_cell.length_a   1.000
_cell.length_b   1.000
_cell.length_c   1.000
_cell.angle_alpha   90.00
_cell.angle_beta   90.00
_cell.angle_gamma   90.00
#
_symmetry.space_group_name_H-M   'P 1'
#
loop_
_entity.id
_entity.type
_entity.pdbx_description
1 polymer ?
#
loop_
_entity_poly.entity_id
_entity_poly.type
_entity_poly.pdbx_seq_one_letter_code
_entity_poly.pdbx_strand_id
1 'polypeptide(L)'
;MRRFLLAMVGCGVVISACAIGSAIVLADIVSHAITEPSTRSVAHWSPLLATLALLWTVRTLAHWLQARLGQRGASAVIADLSGQVLAAVTARSPRRLAAERDAAATVVTRGLDGLRPYFTAYLPALLLAAILTPVTVLVIALYDRRAAVLVMITLPLIPVFMVLIGLATADRSAAALAAMTTLQARLLDLIAGIPTLRALGRAAGPERRIAELSDAQRRSTMATLRIAFLSALVLELLATLSVAVVAVSIGLRLVFGEMSLTAGLTVLLLVPDVYWPLRRIGVEFHAAEDGRAAVERAFALIGESPRPAPGSRTVSARGARILLDSLCVAGRDGDAPAGLTALIEPGQVTVLTGANGAGKSTALTAVAGLTEPNSGRITVAGVDIADLDLSAWWAQLFWLPQQPALIPGTVAQNLALFGELADADGACAAAGFDEVIAGLPDGLHTVLGRGGVGLSLGQRQRLGLARALGSTAPVLLLDEPTAHLDAATEQRVLAALVRRARGGATVVVVGHRAPVLAIGDRVITVHSEGIADHAPA
;
A
#
# COMPACT_ATOMS: atom_id res chain seq x y z
N MET A 1 -12.38 17.46 3.65
CA MET A 1 -13.43 16.44 3.66
C MET A 1 -14.86 17.01 3.70
N ARG A 2 -15.24 17.93 4.61
CA ARG A 2 -16.60 18.50 4.68
C ARG A 2 -17.07 19.13 3.36
N ARG A 3 -16.26 19.96 2.70
CA ARG A 3 -16.60 20.61 1.41
C ARG A 3 -16.85 19.60 0.29
N PHE A 4 -16.10 18.51 0.26
CA PHE A 4 -16.29 17.42 -0.68
C PHE A 4 -17.65 16.73 -0.48
N LEU A 5 -17.99 16.34 0.76
CA LEU A 5 -19.28 15.71 1.06
C LEU A 5 -20.47 16.64 0.74
N LEU A 6 -20.37 17.92 1.10
CA LEU A 6 -21.41 18.91 0.75
C LEU A 6 -21.61 19.05 -0.76
N ALA A 7 -20.53 19.07 -1.53
CA ALA A 7 -20.63 19.12 -2.99
C ALA A 7 -21.25 17.84 -3.57
N MET A 8 -20.91 16.67 -3.04
CA MET A 8 -21.50 15.39 -3.44
C MET A 8 -23.01 15.33 -3.12
N VAL A 9 -23.41 15.77 -1.93
CA VAL A 9 -24.83 15.90 -1.54
C VAL A 9 -25.55 16.88 -2.44
N GLY A 10 -24.95 18.05 -2.71
CA GLY A 10 -25.50 19.05 -3.64
C GLY A 10 -25.74 18.49 -5.05
N CYS A 11 -24.78 17.74 -5.59
CA CYS A 11 -24.98 17.02 -6.86
C CYS A 11 -26.14 16.02 -6.78
N GLY A 12 -26.25 15.26 -5.68
CA GLY A 12 -27.34 14.31 -5.45
C GLY A 12 -28.72 15.00 -5.41
N VAL A 13 -28.83 16.15 -4.75
CA VAL A 13 -30.08 16.95 -4.72
C VAL A 13 -30.45 17.43 -6.12
N VAL A 14 -29.50 17.98 -6.89
CA VAL A 14 -29.74 18.44 -8.27
C VAL A 14 -30.16 17.29 -9.17
N ILE A 15 -29.48 16.13 -9.09
CA ILE A 15 -29.84 14.93 -9.86
C ILE A 15 -31.27 14.49 -9.53
N SER A 16 -31.62 14.46 -8.25
CA SER A 16 -32.96 14.06 -7.79
C SER A 16 -34.04 15.03 -8.27
N ALA A 17 -33.81 16.33 -8.14
CA ALA A 17 -34.74 17.36 -8.61
C ALA A 17 -34.95 17.28 -10.14
N CYS A 18 -33.88 17.11 -10.91
CA CYS A 18 -33.95 16.96 -12.36
C CYS A 18 -34.66 15.66 -12.77
N ALA A 19 -34.44 14.55 -12.04
CA ALA A 19 -35.13 13.29 -12.30
C ALA A 19 -36.64 13.41 -12.11
N ILE A 20 -37.05 13.93 -10.96
CA ILE A 20 -38.47 14.14 -10.64
C ILE A 20 -39.13 15.16 -11.60
N GLY A 21 -38.46 16.30 -11.85
CA GLY A 21 -38.95 17.32 -12.77
C GLY A 21 -39.11 16.80 -14.20
N SER A 22 -38.15 16.01 -14.68
CA SER A 22 -38.24 15.42 -16.03
C SER A 22 -39.35 14.39 -16.16
N ALA A 23 -39.62 13.58 -15.11
CA ALA A 23 -40.74 12.65 -15.10
C ALA A 23 -42.10 13.36 -15.14
N ILE A 24 -42.27 14.44 -14.36
CA ILE A 24 -43.50 15.24 -14.34
C ILE A 24 -43.75 15.91 -15.70
N VAL A 25 -42.74 16.61 -16.25
CA VAL A 25 -42.86 17.30 -17.54
C VAL A 25 -43.12 16.29 -18.67
N LEU A 26 -42.48 15.14 -18.66
CA LEU A 26 -42.70 14.10 -19.69
C LEU A 26 -44.12 13.51 -19.58
N ALA A 27 -44.60 13.23 -18.37
CA ALA A 27 -45.95 12.74 -18.14
C ALA A 27 -47.00 13.75 -18.62
N ASP A 28 -46.78 15.04 -18.38
CA ASP A 28 -47.67 16.12 -18.81
C ASP A 28 -47.73 16.22 -20.35
N ILE A 29 -46.57 16.24 -21.03
CA ILE A 29 -46.50 16.23 -22.50
C ILE A 29 -47.25 15.04 -23.09
N VAL A 30 -46.97 13.83 -22.58
CA VAL A 30 -47.56 12.61 -23.15
C VAL A 30 -49.06 12.54 -22.89
N SER A 31 -49.52 12.89 -21.69
CA SER A 31 -50.94 12.80 -21.35
C SER A 31 -51.78 13.76 -22.18
N HIS A 32 -51.36 15.02 -22.33
CA HIS A 32 -52.11 16.00 -23.13
C HIS A 32 -52.05 15.70 -24.64
N ALA A 33 -50.89 15.25 -25.13
CA ALA A 33 -50.76 14.81 -26.54
C ALA A 33 -51.69 13.64 -26.90
N ILE A 34 -52.06 12.79 -25.93
CA ILE A 34 -52.98 11.67 -26.10
C ILE A 34 -54.44 12.18 -25.99
N THR A 35 -54.76 12.97 -24.96
CA THR A 35 -56.14 13.35 -24.63
C THR A 35 -56.65 14.51 -25.50
N GLU A 36 -55.79 15.43 -25.95
CA GLU A 36 -56.18 16.64 -26.68
C GLU A 36 -55.61 16.67 -28.11
N PRO A 37 -56.40 16.29 -29.13
CA PRO A 37 -55.94 16.29 -30.52
C PRO A 37 -55.44 17.66 -31.04
N SER A 38 -55.93 18.75 -30.51
CA SER A 38 -55.56 20.12 -30.86
C SER A 38 -54.13 20.49 -30.48
N THR A 39 -53.55 19.80 -29.49
CA THR A 39 -52.20 20.09 -28.99
C THR A 39 -51.09 19.31 -29.73
N ARG A 40 -51.44 18.49 -30.71
CA ARG A 40 -50.47 17.62 -31.47
C ARG A 40 -49.59 18.37 -32.45
N SER A 41 -49.01 19.49 -32.02
CA SER A 41 -47.99 20.21 -32.82
C SER A 41 -46.68 20.37 -32.08
N VAL A 42 -45.56 20.18 -32.75
CA VAL A 42 -44.22 20.36 -32.16
C VAL A 42 -44.02 21.78 -31.64
N ALA A 43 -44.61 22.77 -32.31
CA ALA A 43 -44.52 24.16 -31.88
C ALA A 43 -45.21 24.41 -30.53
N HIS A 44 -46.31 23.73 -30.25
CA HIS A 44 -47.01 23.82 -28.95
C HIS A 44 -46.15 23.30 -27.80
N TRP A 45 -45.42 22.19 -28.03
CA TRP A 45 -44.62 21.54 -27.01
C TRP A 45 -43.21 22.06 -26.90
N SER A 46 -42.76 22.97 -27.81
CA SER A 46 -41.40 23.48 -27.87
C SER A 46 -40.84 24.00 -26.53
N PRO A 47 -41.58 24.73 -25.67
CA PRO A 47 -41.05 25.22 -24.39
C PRO A 47 -40.90 24.09 -23.37
N LEU A 48 -41.82 23.12 -23.34
CA LEU A 48 -41.73 21.98 -22.43
C LEU A 48 -40.67 20.99 -22.85
N LEU A 49 -40.48 20.78 -24.17
CA LEU A 49 -39.37 20.00 -24.71
C LEU A 49 -38.00 20.66 -24.44
N ALA A 50 -37.92 21.99 -24.53
CA ALA A 50 -36.73 22.74 -24.14
C ALA A 50 -36.44 22.59 -22.63
N THR A 51 -37.47 22.66 -21.79
CA THR A 51 -37.36 22.43 -20.33
C THR A 51 -36.84 21.00 -20.04
N LEU A 52 -37.41 19.99 -20.71
CA LEU A 52 -36.96 18.60 -20.59
C LEU A 52 -35.49 18.41 -20.99
N ALA A 53 -35.11 19.01 -22.13
CA ALA A 53 -33.73 18.98 -22.61
C ALA A 53 -32.76 19.68 -21.61
N LEU A 54 -33.20 20.81 -21.03
CA LEU A 54 -32.43 21.51 -20.00
C LEU A 54 -32.27 20.63 -18.74
N LEU A 55 -33.34 20.01 -18.24
CA LEU A 55 -33.29 19.13 -17.07
C LEU A 55 -32.34 17.94 -17.30
N TRP A 56 -32.40 17.31 -18.47
CA TRP A 56 -31.49 16.21 -18.80
C TRP A 56 -30.05 16.66 -18.92
N THR A 57 -29.80 17.84 -19.52
CA THR A 57 -28.45 18.42 -19.61
C THR A 57 -27.88 18.70 -18.22
N VAL A 58 -28.67 19.37 -17.36
CA VAL A 58 -28.26 19.67 -15.97
C VAL A 58 -28.02 18.37 -15.18
N ARG A 59 -28.90 17.37 -15.33
CA ARG A 59 -28.74 16.04 -14.70
C ARG A 59 -27.44 15.37 -15.14
N THR A 60 -27.15 15.39 -16.44
CA THR A 60 -25.91 14.80 -16.99
C THR A 60 -24.66 15.51 -16.50
N LEU A 61 -24.69 16.85 -16.46
CA LEU A 61 -23.60 17.65 -15.90
C LEU A 61 -23.38 17.38 -14.41
N ALA A 62 -24.47 17.25 -13.65
CA ALA A 62 -24.41 16.93 -12.22
C ALA A 62 -23.81 15.52 -11.99
N HIS A 63 -24.18 14.52 -12.78
CA HIS A 63 -23.58 13.20 -12.75
C HIS A 63 -22.09 13.24 -13.11
N TRP A 64 -21.73 13.96 -14.16
CA TRP A 64 -20.33 14.14 -14.54
C TRP A 64 -19.50 14.81 -13.44
N LEU A 65 -20.04 15.87 -12.84
CA LEU A 65 -19.38 16.57 -11.73
C LEU A 65 -19.23 15.65 -10.50
N GLN A 66 -20.27 14.88 -10.16
CA GLN A 66 -20.26 13.92 -9.07
C GLN A 66 -19.17 12.85 -9.29
N ALA A 67 -19.10 12.29 -10.50
CA ALA A 67 -18.05 11.32 -10.86
C ALA A 67 -16.64 11.92 -10.77
N ARG A 68 -16.46 13.16 -11.26
CA ARG A 68 -15.18 13.87 -11.19
C ARG A 68 -14.75 14.18 -9.76
N LEU A 69 -15.69 14.59 -8.91
CA LEU A 69 -15.44 14.80 -7.48
C LEU A 69 -15.08 13.48 -6.79
N GLY A 70 -15.78 12.40 -7.08
CA GLY A 70 -15.49 11.06 -6.56
C GLY A 70 -14.07 10.61 -6.90
N GLN A 71 -13.65 10.77 -8.16
CA GLN A 71 -12.28 10.44 -8.59
C GLN A 71 -11.21 11.27 -7.89
N ARG A 72 -11.43 12.58 -7.75
CA ARG A 72 -10.50 13.46 -7.02
C ARG A 72 -10.41 13.11 -5.55
N GLY A 73 -11.56 12.85 -4.93
CA GLY A 73 -11.63 12.44 -3.52
C GLY A 73 -10.90 11.11 -3.29
N ALA A 74 -11.15 10.11 -4.13
CA ALA A 74 -10.46 8.83 -4.08
C ALA A 74 -8.95 8.98 -4.20
N SER A 75 -8.49 9.72 -5.23
CA SER A 75 -7.05 9.91 -5.47
C SER A 75 -6.36 10.64 -4.31
N ALA A 76 -7.00 11.64 -3.71
CA ALA A 76 -6.45 12.37 -2.56
C ALA A 76 -6.32 11.47 -1.32
N VAL A 77 -7.35 10.66 -1.01
CA VAL A 77 -7.34 9.74 0.14
C VAL A 77 -6.31 8.62 -0.07
N ILE A 78 -6.25 8.04 -1.28
CA ILE A 78 -5.27 7.00 -1.62
C ILE A 78 -3.84 7.54 -1.50
N ALA A 79 -3.57 8.75 -2.00
CA ALA A 79 -2.24 9.35 -1.90
C ALA A 79 -1.85 9.63 -0.44
N ASP A 80 -2.77 10.15 0.37
CA ASP A 80 -2.53 10.43 1.79
C ASP A 80 -2.26 9.14 2.59
N LEU A 81 -3.12 8.12 2.44
CA LEU A 81 -2.92 6.82 3.09
C LEU A 81 -1.64 6.12 2.63
N SER A 82 -1.32 6.18 1.33
CA SER A 82 -0.07 5.64 0.80
C SER A 82 1.15 6.31 1.44
N GLY A 83 1.11 7.64 1.58
CA GLY A 83 2.16 8.40 2.27
C GLY A 83 2.30 7.99 3.73
N GLN A 84 1.19 7.85 4.46
CA GLN A 84 1.19 7.43 5.86
C GLN A 84 1.71 6.01 6.04
N VAL A 85 1.27 5.05 5.20
CA VAL A 85 1.78 3.65 5.22
C VAL A 85 3.28 3.62 4.93
N LEU A 86 3.74 4.32 3.90
CA LEU A 86 5.16 4.39 3.57
C LEU A 86 5.98 5.00 4.72
N ALA A 87 5.53 6.12 5.29
CA ALA A 87 6.19 6.76 6.42
C ALA A 87 6.25 5.84 7.65
N ALA A 88 5.14 5.15 7.97
CA ALA A 88 5.09 4.22 9.09
C ALA A 88 6.02 3.01 8.90
N VAL A 89 6.02 2.41 7.70
CA VAL A 89 6.80 1.20 7.41
C VAL A 89 8.29 1.53 7.29
N THR A 90 8.66 2.64 6.64
CA THR A 90 10.08 3.05 6.53
C THR A 90 10.67 3.50 7.87
N ALA A 91 9.84 3.88 8.83
CA ALA A 91 10.27 4.21 10.19
C ALA A 91 10.59 2.98 11.06
N ARG A 92 10.26 1.76 10.60
CA ARG A 92 10.48 0.51 11.37
C ARG A 92 11.94 0.06 11.33
N SER A 93 12.30 -0.79 12.30
CA SER A 93 13.61 -1.44 12.29
C SER A 93 13.83 -2.27 11.03
N PRO A 94 15.07 -2.44 10.54
CA PRO A 94 15.37 -3.21 9.32
C PRO A 94 14.78 -4.62 9.30
N ARG A 95 14.71 -5.29 10.45
CA ARG A 95 14.10 -6.62 10.59
C ARG A 95 12.60 -6.62 10.32
N ARG A 96 11.87 -5.68 10.94
CA ARG A 96 10.41 -5.53 10.73
C ARG A 96 10.11 -5.05 9.32
N LEU A 97 10.89 -4.10 8.83
CA LEU A 97 10.79 -3.64 7.44
C LEU A 97 10.94 -4.80 6.43
N ALA A 98 11.92 -5.69 6.63
CA ALA A 98 12.10 -6.84 5.76
C ALA A 98 10.91 -7.80 5.77
N ALA A 99 10.30 -8.03 6.95
CA ALA A 99 9.13 -8.91 7.09
C ALA A 99 7.85 -8.32 6.48
N GLU A 100 7.67 -7.00 6.53
CA GLU A 100 6.43 -6.32 6.15
C GLU A 100 6.49 -5.62 4.78
N ARG A 101 7.69 -5.53 4.19
CA ARG A 101 7.93 -4.82 2.93
C ARG A 101 6.98 -5.25 1.82
N ASP A 102 6.78 -6.54 1.64
CA ASP A 102 5.97 -7.09 0.55
C ASP A 102 4.47 -6.87 0.82
N ALA A 103 4.04 -6.94 2.08
CA ALA A 103 2.68 -6.60 2.50
C ALA A 103 2.40 -5.11 2.28
N ALA A 104 3.30 -4.22 2.72
CA ALA A 104 3.19 -2.79 2.52
C ALA A 104 3.19 -2.40 1.03
N ALA A 105 4.10 -2.99 0.24
CA ALA A 105 4.14 -2.78 -1.20
C ALA A 105 2.81 -3.21 -1.87
N THR A 106 2.23 -4.33 -1.46
CA THR A 106 0.94 -4.81 -1.98
C THR A 106 -0.20 -3.86 -1.60
N VAL A 107 -0.25 -3.38 -0.35
CA VAL A 107 -1.26 -2.43 0.11
C VAL A 107 -1.17 -1.11 -0.67
N VAL A 108 0.04 -0.55 -0.81
CA VAL A 108 0.24 0.75 -1.48
C VAL A 108 0.00 0.66 -2.99
N THR A 109 0.43 -0.42 -3.66
CA THR A 109 0.37 -0.50 -5.13
C THR A 109 -0.97 -1.02 -5.67
N ARG A 110 -1.69 -1.85 -4.92
CA ARG A 110 -2.93 -2.48 -5.37
C ARG A 110 -4.06 -2.39 -4.35
N GLY A 111 -3.76 -2.55 -3.06
CA GLY A 111 -4.78 -2.61 -2.03
C GLY A 111 -5.60 -1.34 -1.95
N LEU A 112 -4.94 -0.19 -1.86
CA LEU A 112 -5.61 1.11 -1.73
C LEU A 112 -6.40 1.54 -2.97
N ASP A 113 -6.08 1.01 -4.17
CA ASP A 113 -6.90 1.26 -5.37
C ASP A 113 -8.32 0.68 -5.23
N GLY A 114 -8.53 -0.33 -4.39
CA GLY A 114 -9.84 -0.85 -4.01
C GLY A 114 -10.76 0.20 -3.36
N LEU A 115 -10.21 1.31 -2.84
CA LEU A 115 -11.00 2.45 -2.35
C LEU A 115 -11.66 3.27 -3.46
N ARG A 116 -11.16 3.20 -4.69
CA ARG A 116 -11.67 4.01 -5.80
C ARG A 116 -13.16 3.75 -6.08
N PRO A 117 -13.63 2.50 -6.22
CA PRO A 117 -15.06 2.20 -6.38
C PRO A 117 -15.91 2.68 -5.20
N TYR A 118 -15.38 2.65 -3.99
CA TYR A 118 -16.09 3.18 -2.81
C TYR A 118 -16.47 4.65 -2.99
N PHE A 119 -15.53 5.51 -3.43
CA PHE A 119 -15.77 6.94 -3.60
C PHE A 119 -16.49 7.28 -4.92
N THR A 120 -16.32 6.48 -5.97
CA THR A 120 -16.86 6.81 -7.31
C THR A 120 -18.20 6.15 -7.61
N ALA A 121 -18.54 5.06 -6.92
CA ALA A 121 -19.75 4.31 -7.19
C ALA A 121 -20.62 4.10 -5.94
N TYR A 122 -20.07 3.51 -4.86
CA TYR A 122 -20.84 3.17 -3.66
C TYR A 122 -21.33 4.41 -2.90
N LEU A 123 -20.45 5.34 -2.56
CA LEU A 123 -20.80 6.56 -1.83
C LEU A 123 -21.81 7.45 -2.58
N PRO A 124 -21.65 7.71 -3.90
CA PRO A 124 -22.67 8.39 -4.69
C PRO A 124 -24.02 7.67 -4.70
N ALA A 125 -24.03 6.33 -4.85
CA ALA A 125 -25.26 5.54 -4.81
C ALA A 125 -25.97 5.62 -3.45
N LEU A 126 -25.21 5.56 -2.37
CA LEU A 126 -25.72 5.70 -0.99
C LEU A 126 -26.35 7.08 -0.77
N LEU A 127 -25.66 8.15 -1.16
CA LEU A 127 -26.17 9.53 -1.05
C LEU A 127 -27.43 9.71 -1.92
N LEU A 128 -27.42 9.16 -3.12
CA LEU A 128 -28.57 9.25 -4.02
C LEU A 128 -29.77 8.46 -3.45
N ALA A 129 -29.55 7.27 -2.90
CA ALA A 129 -30.62 6.51 -2.25
C ALA A 129 -31.19 7.23 -1.04
N ALA A 130 -30.35 7.89 -0.24
CA ALA A 130 -30.79 8.64 0.93
C ALA A 130 -31.60 9.91 0.57
N ILE A 131 -31.40 10.48 -0.63
CA ILE A 131 -32.06 11.70 -1.07
C ILE A 131 -33.21 11.40 -2.05
N LEU A 132 -32.91 10.74 -3.17
CA LEU A 132 -33.85 10.51 -4.27
C LEU A 132 -34.99 9.60 -3.84
N THR A 133 -34.71 8.48 -3.17
CA THR A 133 -35.76 7.50 -2.79
C THR A 133 -36.85 8.13 -1.90
N PRO A 134 -36.56 8.77 -0.74
CA PRO A 134 -37.62 9.32 0.10
C PRO A 134 -38.35 10.50 -0.56
N VAL A 135 -37.64 11.38 -1.30
CA VAL A 135 -38.26 12.50 -2.01
C VAL A 135 -39.17 11.99 -3.13
N THR A 136 -38.76 11.00 -3.88
CA THR A 136 -39.59 10.40 -4.95
C THR A 136 -40.82 9.71 -4.37
N VAL A 137 -40.68 8.95 -3.26
CA VAL A 137 -41.82 8.34 -2.57
C VAL A 137 -42.81 9.41 -2.08
N LEU A 138 -42.30 10.52 -1.54
CA LEU A 138 -43.16 11.66 -1.13
C LEU A 138 -43.90 12.25 -2.33
N VAL A 139 -43.20 12.47 -3.45
CA VAL A 139 -43.84 12.98 -4.68
C VAL A 139 -44.90 12.00 -5.18
N ILE A 140 -44.61 10.69 -5.23
CA ILE A 140 -45.59 9.65 -5.59
C ILE A 140 -46.83 9.73 -4.66
N ALA A 141 -46.64 9.91 -3.34
CA ALA A 141 -47.73 10.01 -2.38
C ALA A 141 -48.64 11.23 -2.60
N LEU A 142 -48.10 12.33 -3.17
CA LEU A 142 -48.90 13.51 -3.53
C LEU A 142 -49.80 13.26 -4.75
N TYR A 143 -49.36 12.42 -5.70
CA TYR A 143 -50.13 12.06 -6.90
C TYR A 143 -51.05 10.85 -6.64
N ASP A 144 -50.57 9.83 -5.93
CA ASP A 144 -51.31 8.60 -5.63
C ASP A 144 -50.85 7.93 -4.34
N ARG A 145 -51.64 8.04 -3.29
CA ARG A 145 -51.38 7.44 -1.96
C ARG A 145 -51.34 5.90 -2.00
N ARG A 146 -52.16 5.25 -2.85
CA ARG A 146 -52.20 3.78 -2.94
C ARG A 146 -50.91 3.25 -3.56
N ALA A 147 -50.44 3.88 -4.63
CA ALA A 147 -49.14 3.55 -5.21
C ALA A 147 -47.96 3.77 -4.24
N ALA A 148 -47.98 4.87 -3.48
CA ALA A 148 -46.98 5.13 -2.44
C ALA A 148 -46.94 4.04 -1.37
N VAL A 149 -48.09 3.56 -0.90
CA VAL A 149 -48.19 2.44 0.06
C VAL A 149 -47.60 1.15 -0.54
N LEU A 150 -47.90 0.82 -1.78
CA LEU A 150 -47.34 -0.35 -2.47
C LEU A 150 -45.81 -0.25 -2.55
N VAL A 151 -45.28 0.92 -2.92
CA VAL A 151 -43.83 1.17 -2.95
C VAL A 151 -43.25 1.04 -1.54
N MET A 152 -43.87 1.61 -0.51
CA MET A 152 -43.39 1.52 0.88
C MET A 152 -43.36 0.09 1.42
N ILE A 153 -44.26 -0.78 1.00
CA ILE A 153 -44.27 -2.21 1.39
C ILE A 153 -43.17 -3.00 0.68
N THR A 154 -42.93 -2.70 -0.60
CA THR A 154 -41.98 -3.45 -1.43
C THR A 154 -40.53 -2.95 -1.29
N LEU A 155 -40.33 -1.68 -0.92
CA LEU A 155 -39.04 -1.04 -0.79
C LEU A 155 -38.08 -1.74 0.21
N PRO A 156 -38.52 -2.12 1.43
CA PRO A 156 -37.66 -2.79 2.41
C PRO A 156 -37.18 -4.17 1.99
N LEU A 157 -37.85 -4.78 1.02
CA LEU A 157 -37.47 -6.12 0.52
C LEU A 157 -36.05 -6.14 -0.05
N ILE A 158 -35.66 -5.07 -0.77
CA ILE A 158 -34.34 -4.97 -1.39
C ILE A 158 -33.21 -4.98 -0.35
N PRO A 159 -33.17 -4.06 0.67
CA PRO A 159 -32.12 -4.10 1.68
C PRO A 159 -32.16 -5.36 2.55
N VAL A 160 -33.34 -5.93 2.84
CA VAL A 160 -33.43 -7.20 3.59
C VAL A 160 -32.76 -8.33 2.83
N PHE A 161 -33.08 -8.51 1.55
CA PHE A 161 -32.42 -9.52 0.71
C PHE A 161 -30.94 -9.24 0.51
N MET A 162 -30.53 -7.98 0.37
CA MET A 162 -29.13 -7.59 0.25
C MET A 162 -28.31 -8.02 1.49
N VAL A 163 -28.83 -7.78 2.70
CA VAL A 163 -28.19 -8.22 3.95
C VAL A 163 -28.17 -9.76 4.04
N LEU A 164 -29.27 -10.41 3.73
CA LEU A 164 -29.38 -11.88 3.79
C LEU A 164 -28.37 -12.56 2.85
N ILE A 165 -28.24 -12.06 1.63
CA ILE A 165 -27.27 -12.54 0.65
C ILE A 165 -25.83 -12.26 1.11
N GLY A 166 -25.58 -11.04 1.66
CA GLY A 166 -24.28 -10.66 2.22
C GLY A 166 -23.81 -11.63 3.30
N LEU A 167 -24.68 -11.93 4.27
CA LEU A 167 -24.40 -12.88 5.35
C LEU A 167 -24.15 -14.30 4.82
N ALA A 168 -24.91 -14.75 3.83
CA ALA A 168 -24.76 -16.09 3.23
C ALA A 168 -23.47 -16.25 2.40
N THR A 169 -22.78 -15.15 2.05
CA THR A 169 -21.65 -15.16 1.11
C THR A 169 -20.31 -14.75 1.73
N ALA A 170 -20.30 -14.17 2.93
CA ALA A 170 -19.12 -13.62 3.59
C ALA A 170 -17.97 -14.64 3.70
N ASP A 171 -18.24 -15.85 4.20
CA ASP A 171 -17.22 -16.89 4.40
C ASP A 171 -16.60 -17.37 3.08
N ARG A 172 -17.39 -17.42 2.01
CA ARG A 172 -16.94 -17.89 0.69
C ARG A 172 -16.04 -16.88 0.00
N SER A 173 -16.31 -15.60 0.16
CA SER A 173 -15.47 -14.53 -0.39
C SER A 173 -14.10 -14.49 0.30
N ALA A 174 -14.05 -14.65 1.62
CA ALA A 174 -12.80 -14.75 2.39
C ALA A 174 -11.95 -15.96 1.95
N ALA A 175 -12.57 -17.13 1.78
CA ALA A 175 -11.89 -18.33 1.31
C ALA A 175 -11.33 -18.18 -0.13
N ALA A 176 -12.05 -17.51 -1.02
CA ALA A 176 -11.60 -17.25 -2.39
C ALA A 176 -10.37 -16.33 -2.42
N LEU A 177 -10.36 -15.28 -1.60
CA LEU A 177 -9.23 -14.36 -1.50
C LEU A 177 -7.99 -15.06 -0.92
N ALA A 178 -8.15 -15.89 0.11
CA ALA A 178 -7.07 -16.68 0.68
C ALA A 178 -6.45 -17.66 -0.33
N ALA A 179 -7.28 -18.31 -1.14
CA ALA A 179 -6.83 -19.20 -2.22
C ALA A 179 -6.02 -18.44 -3.29
N MET A 180 -6.45 -17.24 -3.65
CA MET A 180 -5.76 -16.40 -4.64
C MET A 180 -4.38 -15.96 -4.15
N THR A 181 -4.26 -15.50 -2.90
CA THR A 181 -2.98 -15.09 -2.31
C THR A 181 -2.01 -16.27 -2.23
N THR A 182 -2.50 -17.46 -1.85
CA THR A 182 -1.68 -18.67 -1.80
C THR A 182 -1.17 -19.08 -3.18
N LEU A 183 -2.01 -19.02 -4.22
CA LEU A 183 -1.60 -19.33 -5.59
C LEU A 183 -0.53 -18.35 -6.07
N GLN A 184 -0.72 -17.06 -5.84
CA GLN A 184 0.23 -16.02 -6.26
C GLN A 184 1.59 -16.19 -5.59
N ALA A 185 1.65 -16.46 -4.28
CA ALA A 185 2.88 -16.70 -3.56
C ALA A 185 3.62 -17.93 -4.13
N ARG A 186 2.93 -19.04 -4.34
CA ARG A 186 3.53 -20.26 -4.89
C ARG A 186 3.99 -20.12 -6.34
N LEU A 187 3.30 -19.32 -7.16
CA LEU A 187 3.75 -19.02 -8.52
C LEU A 187 5.06 -18.22 -8.52
N LEU A 188 5.18 -17.24 -7.65
CA LEU A 188 6.41 -16.45 -7.51
C LEU A 188 7.58 -17.32 -7.03
N ASP A 189 7.36 -18.20 -6.06
CA ASP A 189 8.37 -19.16 -5.59
C ASP A 189 8.82 -20.11 -6.70
N LEU A 190 7.86 -20.60 -7.50
CA LEU A 190 8.17 -21.47 -8.64
C LEU A 190 8.99 -20.73 -9.70
N ILE A 191 8.61 -19.50 -10.06
CA ILE A 191 9.34 -18.68 -11.04
C ILE A 191 10.77 -18.43 -10.56
N ALA A 192 10.95 -18.11 -9.28
CA ALA A 192 12.27 -17.91 -8.68
C ALA A 192 13.09 -19.21 -8.66
N GLY A 193 12.44 -20.37 -8.50
CA GLY A 193 13.05 -21.70 -8.49
C GLY A 193 13.30 -22.33 -9.86
N ILE A 194 12.75 -21.78 -10.96
CA ILE A 194 12.88 -22.36 -12.31
C ILE A 194 14.34 -22.67 -12.70
N PRO A 195 15.34 -21.78 -12.49
CA PRO A 195 16.71 -22.08 -12.84
C PRO A 195 17.24 -23.35 -12.16
N THR A 196 16.95 -23.51 -10.87
CA THR A 196 17.35 -24.68 -10.08
C THR A 196 16.64 -25.95 -10.55
N LEU A 197 15.32 -25.85 -10.82
CA LEU A 197 14.55 -26.99 -11.32
C LEU A 197 15.03 -27.45 -12.70
N ARG A 198 15.41 -26.52 -13.58
CA ARG A 198 16.00 -26.86 -14.88
C ARG A 198 17.37 -27.54 -14.73
N ALA A 199 18.21 -27.03 -13.84
CA ALA A 199 19.52 -27.63 -13.56
C ALA A 199 19.41 -29.07 -13.02
N LEU A 200 18.35 -29.36 -12.25
CA LEU A 200 18.06 -30.69 -11.70
C LEU A 200 17.27 -31.60 -12.66
N GLY A 201 16.94 -31.17 -13.89
CA GLY A 201 16.14 -31.92 -14.85
C GLY A 201 14.65 -32.10 -14.44
N ARG A 202 14.18 -31.31 -13.47
CA ARG A 202 12.82 -31.42 -12.89
C ARG A 202 11.89 -30.27 -13.29
N ALA A 203 12.13 -29.59 -14.39
CA ALA A 203 11.34 -28.45 -14.85
C ALA A 203 9.86 -28.80 -15.13
N ALA A 204 9.56 -30.02 -15.56
CA ALA A 204 8.19 -30.48 -15.82
C ALA A 204 7.38 -30.85 -14.55
N GLY A 205 8.05 -31.08 -13.40
CA GLY A 205 7.37 -31.49 -12.16
C GLY A 205 6.39 -30.46 -11.59
N PRO A 206 6.71 -29.16 -11.58
CA PRO A 206 5.81 -28.11 -11.10
C PRO A 206 4.57 -27.88 -11.95
N GLU A 207 4.56 -28.25 -13.23
CA GLU A 207 3.47 -28.01 -14.17
C GLU A 207 2.14 -28.59 -13.67
N ARG A 208 2.17 -29.84 -13.19
CA ARG A 208 0.97 -30.49 -12.62
C ARG A 208 0.45 -29.74 -11.39
N ARG A 209 1.35 -29.30 -10.52
CA ARG A 209 0.97 -28.57 -9.30
C ARG A 209 0.40 -27.18 -9.61
N ILE A 210 0.95 -26.49 -10.60
CA ILE A 210 0.41 -25.22 -11.11
C ILE A 210 -1.00 -25.43 -11.67
N ALA A 211 -1.20 -26.49 -12.48
CA ALA A 211 -2.51 -26.82 -13.04
C ALA A 211 -3.55 -27.08 -11.95
N GLU A 212 -3.22 -27.89 -10.91
CA GLU A 212 -4.10 -28.15 -9.77
C GLU A 212 -4.49 -26.85 -9.02
N LEU A 213 -3.51 -25.97 -8.75
CA LEU A 213 -3.73 -24.69 -8.07
C LEU A 213 -4.57 -23.74 -8.94
N SER A 214 -4.30 -23.69 -10.23
CA SER A 214 -5.08 -22.88 -11.19
C SER A 214 -6.53 -23.35 -11.28
N ASP A 215 -6.76 -24.67 -11.30
CA ASP A 215 -8.10 -25.24 -11.27
C ASP A 215 -8.83 -24.99 -9.95
N ALA A 216 -8.13 -25.04 -8.82
CA ALA A 216 -8.70 -24.68 -7.52
C ALA A 216 -9.11 -23.20 -7.50
N GLN A 217 -8.26 -22.33 -8.01
CA GLN A 217 -8.53 -20.90 -8.15
C GLN A 217 -9.72 -20.65 -9.08
N ARG A 218 -9.76 -21.31 -10.25
CA ARG A 218 -10.88 -21.19 -11.20
C ARG A 218 -12.21 -21.60 -10.56
N ARG A 219 -12.24 -22.72 -9.82
CA ARG A 219 -13.46 -23.16 -9.11
C ARG A 219 -13.90 -22.15 -8.05
N SER A 220 -12.97 -21.62 -7.27
CA SER A 220 -13.25 -20.61 -6.24
C SER A 220 -13.78 -19.31 -6.85
N THR A 221 -13.11 -18.77 -7.87
CA THR A 221 -13.56 -17.57 -8.58
C THR A 221 -14.93 -17.76 -9.21
N MET A 222 -15.18 -18.93 -9.84
CA MET A 222 -16.48 -19.24 -10.44
C MET A 222 -17.60 -19.33 -9.39
N ALA A 223 -17.30 -19.88 -8.20
CA ALA A 223 -18.25 -19.91 -7.09
C ALA A 223 -18.61 -18.48 -6.63
N THR A 224 -17.62 -17.60 -6.47
CA THR A 224 -17.85 -16.19 -6.10
C THR A 224 -18.66 -15.45 -7.17
N LEU A 225 -18.32 -15.62 -8.45
CA LEU A 225 -19.07 -15.02 -9.57
C LEU A 225 -20.52 -15.49 -9.61
N ARG A 226 -20.78 -16.81 -9.43
CA ARG A 226 -22.16 -17.34 -9.39
C ARG A 226 -22.99 -16.66 -8.29
N ILE A 227 -22.40 -16.42 -7.14
CA ILE A 227 -23.08 -15.76 -6.01
C ILE A 227 -23.35 -14.30 -6.36
N ALA A 228 -22.36 -13.58 -6.88
CA ALA A 228 -22.51 -12.18 -7.29
C ALA A 228 -23.60 -12.00 -8.35
N PHE A 229 -23.62 -12.88 -9.38
CA PHE A 229 -24.67 -12.85 -10.40
C PHE A 229 -26.05 -13.22 -9.84
N LEU A 230 -26.13 -14.23 -8.95
CA LEU A 230 -27.39 -14.59 -8.31
C LEU A 230 -27.92 -13.46 -7.45
N SER A 231 -27.06 -12.78 -6.71
CA SER A 231 -27.42 -11.60 -5.90
C SER A 231 -27.97 -10.47 -6.78
N ALA A 232 -27.27 -10.16 -7.87
CA ALA A 232 -27.72 -9.14 -8.83
C ALA A 232 -29.05 -9.52 -9.47
N LEU A 233 -29.24 -10.79 -9.86
CA LEU A 233 -30.48 -11.29 -10.43
C LEU A 233 -31.66 -11.18 -9.46
N VAL A 234 -31.48 -11.55 -8.20
CA VAL A 234 -32.54 -11.45 -7.17
C VAL A 234 -32.94 -10.00 -6.95
N LEU A 235 -31.97 -9.09 -6.82
CA LEU A 235 -32.26 -7.65 -6.65
C LEU A 235 -32.97 -7.05 -7.87
N GLU A 236 -32.57 -7.48 -9.10
CA GLU A 236 -33.22 -7.08 -10.35
C GLU A 236 -34.67 -7.58 -10.42
N LEU A 237 -34.89 -8.85 -10.11
CA LEU A 237 -36.25 -9.44 -10.08
C LEU A 237 -37.14 -8.76 -9.06
N LEU A 238 -36.65 -8.48 -7.84
CA LEU A 238 -37.42 -7.80 -6.80
C LEU A 238 -37.80 -6.38 -7.23
N ALA A 239 -36.85 -5.62 -7.78
CA ALA A 239 -37.11 -4.27 -8.26
C ALA A 239 -38.12 -4.27 -9.41
N THR A 240 -37.93 -5.14 -10.41
CA THR A 240 -38.81 -5.25 -11.59
C THR A 240 -40.20 -5.73 -11.20
N LEU A 241 -40.32 -6.71 -10.31
CA LEU A 241 -41.61 -7.18 -9.79
C LEU A 241 -42.35 -6.08 -9.02
N SER A 242 -41.63 -5.32 -8.20
CA SER A 242 -42.19 -4.18 -7.47
C SER A 242 -42.76 -3.11 -8.42
N VAL A 243 -41.97 -2.76 -9.47
CA VAL A 243 -42.45 -1.83 -10.52
C VAL A 243 -43.69 -2.41 -11.23
N ALA A 244 -43.67 -3.73 -11.58
CA ALA A 244 -44.79 -4.37 -12.25
C ALA A 244 -46.08 -4.36 -11.42
N VAL A 245 -45.99 -4.64 -10.12
CA VAL A 245 -47.15 -4.60 -9.21
C VAL A 245 -47.79 -3.20 -9.17
N VAL A 246 -46.95 -2.15 -9.07
CA VAL A 246 -47.44 -0.76 -9.09
C VAL A 246 -48.05 -0.44 -10.46
N ALA A 247 -47.38 -0.85 -11.56
CA ALA A 247 -47.86 -0.59 -12.91
C ALA A 247 -49.22 -1.26 -13.19
N VAL A 248 -49.41 -2.51 -12.75
CA VAL A 248 -50.70 -3.21 -12.86
C VAL A 248 -51.77 -2.49 -12.04
N SER A 249 -51.49 -2.07 -10.80
CA SER A 249 -52.40 -1.32 -9.97
C SER A 249 -52.84 0.01 -10.62
N ILE A 250 -51.89 0.76 -11.19
CA ILE A 250 -52.17 2.01 -11.92
C ILE A 250 -52.96 1.72 -13.19
N GLY A 251 -52.61 0.70 -13.98
CA GLY A 251 -53.28 0.35 -15.22
C GLY A 251 -54.74 0.00 -15.02
N LEU A 252 -55.05 -0.84 -14.01
CA LEU A 252 -56.43 -1.20 -13.67
C LEU A 252 -57.26 0.01 -13.27
N ARG A 253 -56.73 0.88 -12.43
CA ARG A 253 -57.44 2.09 -11.96
C ARG A 253 -57.62 3.13 -13.07
N LEU A 254 -56.68 3.17 -14.01
CA LEU A 254 -56.83 4.04 -15.19
C LEU A 254 -57.95 3.54 -16.08
N VAL A 255 -58.08 2.23 -16.31
CA VAL A 255 -59.14 1.62 -17.10
C VAL A 255 -60.51 1.83 -16.44
N PHE A 256 -60.59 1.78 -15.10
CA PHE A 256 -61.82 2.04 -14.35
C PHE A 256 -62.11 3.52 -14.14
N GLY A 257 -61.27 4.43 -14.65
CA GLY A 257 -61.48 5.89 -14.52
C GLY A 257 -61.24 6.46 -13.12
N GLU A 258 -60.57 5.71 -12.23
CA GLU A 258 -60.30 6.14 -10.83
C GLU A 258 -59.15 7.14 -10.71
N MET A 259 -58.41 7.40 -11.78
CA MET A 259 -57.26 8.33 -11.78
C MET A 259 -57.06 8.97 -13.15
N SER A 260 -56.46 10.17 -13.16
CA SER A 260 -56.07 10.85 -14.40
C SER A 260 -54.89 10.19 -15.09
N LEU A 261 -54.80 10.29 -16.42
CA LEU A 261 -53.69 9.77 -17.20
C LEU A 261 -52.36 10.43 -16.79
N THR A 262 -52.36 11.74 -16.54
CA THR A 262 -51.19 12.50 -16.08
C THR A 262 -50.65 11.95 -14.77
N ALA A 263 -51.53 11.73 -13.75
CA ALA A 263 -51.10 11.16 -12.47
C ALA A 263 -50.57 9.74 -12.63
N GLY A 264 -51.25 8.88 -13.43
CA GLY A 264 -50.78 7.52 -13.68
C GLY A 264 -49.40 7.47 -14.35
N LEU A 265 -49.20 8.28 -15.41
CA LEU A 265 -47.92 8.35 -16.10
C LEU A 265 -46.80 8.93 -15.21
N THR A 266 -47.10 9.99 -14.43
CA THR A 266 -46.12 10.55 -13.50
C THR A 266 -45.63 9.52 -12.50
N VAL A 267 -46.53 8.77 -11.87
CA VAL A 267 -46.18 7.73 -10.90
C VAL A 267 -45.40 6.60 -11.59
N LEU A 268 -45.86 6.15 -12.77
CA LEU A 268 -45.21 5.07 -13.52
C LEU A 268 -43.79 5.42 -13.91
N LEU A 269 -43.52 6.68 -14.26
CA LEU A 269 -42.16 7.16 -14.61
C LEU A 269 -41.25 7.32 -13.37
N LEU A 270 -41.83 7.65 -12.20
CA LEU A 270 -41.07 7.85 -10.96
C LEU A 270 -40.74 6.54 -10.23
N VAL A 271 -41.61 5.52 -10.32
CA VAL A 271 -41.44 4.27 -9.57
C VAL A 271 -40.06 3.59 -9.82
N PRO A 272 -39.53 3.47 -11.05
CA PRO A 272 -38.21 2.93 -11.28
C PRO A 272 -37.09 3.71 -10.58
N ASP A 273 -37.22 5.04 -10.49
CA ASP A 273 -36.20 5.91 -9.85
C ASP A 273 -36.15 5.73 -8.32
N VAL A 274 -37.20 5.15 -7.69
CA VAL A 274 -37.21 4.78 -6.27
C VAL A 274 -36.28 3.58 -6.01
N TYR A 275 -36.32 2.57 -6.86
CA TYR A 275 -35.60 1.30 -6.66
C TYR A 275 -34.17 1.33 -7.21
N TRP A 276 -33.91 2.11 -8.25
CA TRP A 276 -32.63 2.13 -8.95
C TRP A 276 -31.42 2.47 -8.03
N PRO A 277 -31.46 3.48 -7.13
CA PRO A 277 -30.33 3.78 -6.26
C PRO A 277 -30.05 2.65 -5.26
N LEU A 278 -31.08 2.01 -4.72
CA LEU A 278 -30.95 0.90 -3.77
C LEU A 278 -30.34 -0.33 -4.43
N ARG A 279 -30.80 -0.66 -5.64
CA ARG A 279 -30.22 -1.75 -6.44
C ARG A 279 -28.73 -1.49 -6.72
N ARG A 280 -28.38 -0.24 -7.03
CA ARG A 280 -26.99 0.14 -7.29
C ARG A 280 -26.11 0.00 -6.05
N ILE A 281 -26.60 0.34 -4.86
CA ILE A 281 -25.90 0.05 -3.60
C ILE A 281 -25.58 -1.44 -3.48
N GLY A 282 -26.54 -2.32 -3.78
CA GLY A 282 -26.34 -3.77 -3.70
C GLY A 282 -25.27 -4.29 -4.65
N VAL A 283 -25.21 -3.76 -5.87
CA VAL A 283 -24.17 -4.14 -6.86
C VAL A 283 -22.79 -3.65 -6.42
N GLU A 284 -22.70 -2.41 -5.91
CA GLU A 284 -21.42 -1.79 -5.53
C GLU A 284 -20.97 -2.18 -4.12
N PHE A 285 -21.78 -2.91 -3.36
CA PHE A 285 -21.49 -3.30 -1.97
C PHE A 285 -20.20 -4.12 -1.86
N HIS A 286 -20.00 -5.09 -2.75
CA HIS A 286 -18.79 -5.93 -2.72
C HIS A 286 -17.52 -5.12 -2.99
N ALA A 287 -17.58 -4.15 -3.90
CA ALA A 287 -16.47 -3.25 -4.16
C ALA A 287 -16.17 -2.32 -2.97
N ALA A 288 -17.19 -1.98 -2.19
CA ALA A 288 -17.02 -1.21 -0.95
C ALA A 288 -16.35 -2.03 0.16
N GLU A 289 -16.68 -3.32 0.29
CA GLU A 289 -16.06 -4.24 1.25
C GLU A 289 -14.58 -4.46 0.93
N ASP A 290 -14.20 -4.60 -0.34
CA ASP A 290 -12.79 -4.67 -0.76
C ASP A 290 -12.01 -3.41 -0.35
N GLY A 291 -12.60 -2.24 -0.55
CA GLY A 291 -12.04 -0.96 -0.12
C GLY A 291 -11.88 -0.87 1.40
N ARG A 292 -12.87 -1.33 2.17
CA ARG A 292 -12.80 -1.38 3.63
C ARG A 292 -11.68 -2.28 4.11
N ALA A 293 -11.55 -3.48 3.56
CA ALA A 293 -10.48 -4.42 3.89
C ALA A 293 -9.08 -3.84 3.60
N ALA A 294 -8.95 -3.05 2.51
CA ALA A 294 -7.70 -2.35 2.19
C ALA A 294 -7.35 -1.28 3.22
N VAL A 295 -8.35 -0.52 3.69
CA VAL A 295 -8.17 0.49 4.74
C VAL A 295 -7.77 -0.17 6.07
N GLU A 296 -8.42 -1.24 6.47
CA GLU A 296 -8.10 -1.98 7.69
C GLU A 296 -6.65 -2.48 7.67
N ARG A 297 -6.18 -3.03 6.54
CA ARG A 297 -4.77 -3.43 6.36
C ARG A 297 -3.82 -2.25 6.41
N ALA A 298 -4.17 -1.11 5.79
CA ALA A 298 -3.36 0.10 5.85
C ALA A 298 -3.25 0.62 7.30
N PHE A 299 -4.35 0.66 8.06
CA PHE A 299 -4.34 1.06 9.46
C PHE A 299 -3.61 0.06 10.36
N ALA A 300 -3.67 -1.25 10.09
CA ALA A 300 -2.85 -2.23 10.78
C ALA A 300 -1.35 -1.93 10.58
N LEU A 301 -0.94 -1.61 9.34
CA LEU A 301 0.43 -1.20 9.06
C LEU A 301 0.81 0.15 9.70
N ILE A 302 -0.10 1.10 9.81
CA ILE A 302 0.15 2.41 10.45
C ILE A 302 0.15 2.28 11.98
N GLY A 303 -0.80 1.53 12.55
CA GLY A 303 -1.09 1.48 13.98
C GLY A 303 -0.15 0.62 14.84
N GLU A 304 0.65 -0.26 14.24
CA GLU A 304 1.57 -1.14 14.96
C GLU A 304 2.88 -0.47 15.42
N SER A 305 3.00 0.82 15.32
CA SER A 305 4.18 1.55 15.77
C SER A 305 3.86 2.81 16.56
N PRO A 306 3.75 2.71 17.89
CA PRO A 306 4.22 3.81 18.70
C PRO A 306 5.74 3.75 18.67
N ARG A 307 6.38 4.52 17.76
CA ARG A 307 7.76 4.92 18.03
C ARG A 307 7.73 5.70 19.33
N PRO A 308 8.62 5.41 20.30
CA PRO A 308 8.89 6.35 21.37
C PRO A 308 9.09 7.72 20.71
N ALA A 309 8.63 8.78 21.34
CA ALA A 309 8.83 10.12 20.81
C ALA A 309 10.31 10.27 20.43
N PRO A 310 10.63 10.70 19.20
CA PRO A 310 12.02 10.84 18.80
C PRO A 310 12.74 11.69 19.83
N GLY A 311 13.91 11.22 20.28
CA GLY A 311 14.75 12.01 21.17
C GLY A 311 15.05 13.35 20.52
N SER A 312 15.24 14.39 21.31
CA SER A 312 15.45 15.76 20.84
C SER A 312 16.89 16.24 21.06
N ARG A 313 17.73 15.41 21.69
CA ARG A 313 19.11 15.80 22.01
C ARG A 313 20.01 15.58 20.80
N THR A 314 20.83 16.57 20.50
CA THR A 314 21.85 16.46 19.46
C THR A 314 23.22 16.36 20.11
N VAL A 315 24.09 15.50 19.60
CA VAL A 315 25.48 15.35 20.02
C VAL A 315 26.38 15.39 18.79
N SER A 316 27.62 15.90 18.99
CA SER A 316 28.64 15.74 17.95
C SER A 316 29.26 14.36 18.05
N ALA A 317 29.23 13.61 16.96
CA ALA A 317 29.88 12.31 16.87
C ALA A 317 31.41 12.41 16.74
N ARG A 318 31.93 13.57 16.31
CA ARG A 318 33.37 13.79 16.16
C ARG A 318 34.04 13.80 17.52
N GLY A 319 34.95 12.85 17.76
CA GLY A 319 35.64 12.70 19.03
C GLY A 319 34.79 12.10 20.15
N ALA A 320 33.56 11.67 19.87
CA ALA A 320 32.67 11.11 20.86
C ALA A 320 32.96 9.60 21.09
N ARG A 321 32.93 9.21 22.36
CA ARG A 321 32.95 7.80 22.77
C ARG A 321 31.56 7.21 22.65
N ILE A 322 31.46 5.97 22.17
CA ILE A 322 30.23 5.19 22.13
C ILE A 322 30.40 4.04 23.14
N LEU A 323 29.54 4.00 24.14
CA LEU A 323 29.54 2.94 25.16
C LEU A 323 28.30 2.05 24.97
N LEU A 324 28.52 0.77 24.83
CA LEU A 324 27.52 -0.28 24.93
C LEU A 324 27.63 -0.88 26.33
N ASP A 325 26.55 -0.88 27.08
CA ASP A 325 26.50 -1.37 28.46
C ASP A 325 25.46 -2.49 28.55
N SER A 326 25.94 -3.73 28.64
CA SER A 326 25.13 -4.95 28.80
C SER A 326 24.02 -5.10 27.73
N LEU A 327 24.35 -4.76 26.49
CA LEU A 327 23.41 -4.69 25.38
C LEU A 327 22.85 -6.08 25.04
N CYS A 328 21.52 -6.24 25.14
CA CYS A 328 20.79 -7.40 24.67
C CYS A 328 19.75 -7.01 23.61
N VAL A 329 19.67 -7.77 22.55
CA VAL A 329 18.65 -7.59 21.49
C VAL A 329 17.99 -8.93 21.20
N ALA A 330 16.66 -8.99 21.26
CA ALA A 330 15.91 -10.24 20.99
C ALA A 330 16.19 -10.77 19.58
N GLY A 331 16.63 -12.00 19.51
CA GLY A 331 16.81 -12.78 18.30
C GLY A 331 15.63 -13.73 18.07
N ARG A 332 15.80 -14.71 17.16
CA ARG A 332 14.82 -15.77 16.91
C ARG A 332 14.86 -16.84 18.01
N ASP A 333 16.06 -17.17 18.49
CA ASP A 333 16.33 -18.29 19.36
C ASP A 333 17.01 -17.83 20.69
N GLY A 334 16.71 -16.64 21.16
CA GLY A 334 17.30 -15.99 22.33
C GLY A 334 17.94 -14.66 21.99
N ASP A 335 18.57 -14.01 22.97
CA ASP A 335 19.20 -12.70 22.76
C ASP A 335 20.48 -12.79 21.92
N ALA A 336 20.58 -11.92 20.90
CA ALA A 336 21.73 -11.81 20.01
C ALA A 336 21.91 -10.35 19.51
N PRO A 337 22.86 -9.55 20.08
CA PRO A 337 23.82 -9.90 21.12
C PRO A 337 23.20 -10.12 22.50
N ALA A 338 23.88 -10.87 23.37
CA ALA A 338 23.53 -11.12 24.75
C ALA A 338 24.59 -10.50 25.68
N GLY A 339 24.20 -9.45 26.44
CA GLY A 339 25.05 -8.79 27.43
C GLY A 339 26.31 -8.12 26.87
N LEU A 340 26.30 -7.63 25.63
CA LEU A 340 27.47 -7.02 25.00
C LEU A 340 27.85 -5.71 25.71
N THR A 341 29.02 -5.70 26.33
CA THR A 341 29.62 -4.50 26.91
C THR A 341 30.87 -4.12 26.13
N ALA A 342 30.91 -2.89 25.58
CA ALA A 342 31.98 -2.44 24.72
C ALA A 342 32.13 -0.92 24.76
N LEU A 343 33.39 -0.47 24.74
CA LEU A 343 33.72 0.94 24.59
C LEU A 343 34.36 1.15 23.21
N ILE A 344 33.77 1.96 22.38
CA ILE A 344 34.24 2.34 21.05
C ILE A 344 34.84 3.74 21.14
N GLU A 345 36.12 3.84 20.87
CA GLU A 345 36.89 5.09 20.99
C GLU A 345 37.07 5.76 19.62
N PRO A 346 37.01 7.08 19.54
CA PRO A 346 37.36 7.80 18.31
C PRO A 346 38.84 7.65 17.98
N GLY A 347 39.18 7.69 16.69
CA GLY A 347 40.56 7.53 16.23
C GLY A 347 41.08 6.09 16.23
N GLN A 348 40.24 5.13 16.57
CA GLN A 348 40.56 3.70 16.65
C GLN A 348 39.66 2.87 15.73
N VAL A 349 40.19 1.69 15.34
CA VAL A 349 39.40 0.64 14.68
C VAL A 349 38.94 -0.35 15.74
N THR A 350 37.63 -0.45 15.93
CA THR A 350 37.00 -1.49 16.78
C THR A 350 36.47 -2.61 15.91
N VAL A 351 36.91 -3.83 16.14
CA VAL A 351 36.45 -5.01 15.41
C VAL A 351 35.49 -5.82 16.27
N LEU A 352 34.28 -6.05 15.78
CA LEU A 352 33.31 -6.98 16.37
C LEU A 352 33.43 -8.34 15.70
N THR A 353 33.75 -9.38 16.49
CA THR A 353 33.90 -10.76 16.02
C THR A 353 32.98 -11.70 16.80
N GLY A 354 32.87 -12.95 16.37
CA GLY A 354 32.03 -13.98 17.03
C GLY A 354 31.38 -14.92 16.03
N ALA A 355 30.68 -15.93 16.53
CA ALA A 355 30.00 -16.94 15.72
C ALA A 355 28.93 -16.33 14.80
N ASN A 356 28.55 -17.07 13.74
CA ASN A 356 27.41 -16.66 12.92
C ASN A 356 26.13 -16.68 13.75
N GLY A 357 25.32 -15.63 13.62
CA GLY A 357 24.11 -15.47 14.45
C GLY A 357 24.34 -14.83 15.83
N ALA A 358 25.59 -14.59 16.26
CA ALA A 358 25.88 -13.98 17.56
C ALA A 358 25.35 -12.55 17.75
N GLY A 359 24.83 -11.90 16.70
CA GLY A 359 24.25 -10.56 16.82
C GLY A 359 25.20 -9.42 16.42
N LYS A 360 26.30 -9.68 15.73
CA LYS A 360 27.29 -8.66 15.29
C LYS A 360 26.63 -7.54 14.46
N SER A 361 25.93 -7.89 13.37
CA SER A 361 25.19 -6.93 12.54
C SER A 361 24.06 -6.24 13.31
N THR A 362 23.45 -6.94 14.26
CA THR A 362 22.43 -6.39 15.14
C THR A 362 23.01 -5.33 16.08
N ALA A 363 24.22 -5.56 16.60
CA ALA A 363 24.94 -4.55 17.41
C ALA A 363 25.24 -3.28 16.57
N LEU A 364 25.65 -3.42 15.30
CA LEU A 364 25.84 -2.25 14.42
C LEU A 364 24.52 -1.48 14.19
N THR A 365 23.41 -2.20 13.94
CA THR A 365 22.11 -1.53 13.75
C THR A 365 21.58 -0.91 15.04
N ALA A 366 21.93 -1.46 16.21
CA ALA A 366 21.61 -0.84 17.51
C ALA A 366 22.43 0.44 17.74
N VAL A 367 23.73 0.45 17.44
CA VAL A 367 24.59 1.65 17.46
C VAL A 367 24.09 2.71 16.48
N ALA A 368 23.54 2.31 15.34
CA ALA A 368 22.91 3.24 14.40
C ALA A 368 21.53 3.75 14.88
N GLY A 369 20.99 3.26 16.00
CA GLY A 369 19.64 3.61 16.47
C GLY A 369 18.51 3.05 15.60
N LEU A 370 18.79 2.04 14.76
CA LEU A 370 17.81 1.38 13.89
C LEU A 370 17.11 0.21 14.58
N THR A 371 17.70 -0.29 15.65
CA THR A 371 17.18 -1.41 16.46
C THR A 371 17.25 -1.03 17.92
N GLU A 372 16.11 -1.09 18.61
CA GLU A 372 16.04 -0.84 20.05
C GLU A 372 16.52 -2.07 20.82
N PRO A 373 17.38 -1.90 21.86
CA PRO A 373 17.75 -3.00 22.74
C PRO A 373 16.57 -3.43 23.64
N ASN A 374 16.51 -4.71 23.96
CA ASN A 374 15.55 -5.25 24.92
C ASN A 374 15.98 -4.95 26.37
N SER A 375 17.29 -4.96 26.58
CA SER A 375 17.91 -4.55 27.84
C SER A 375 19.31 -3.99 27.60
N GLY A 376 19.88 -3.33 28.60
CA GLY A 376 21.10 -2.56 28.46
C GLY A 376 20.86 -1.19 27.80
N ARG A 377 21.92 -0.49 27.46
CA ARG A 377 21.84 0.86 26.86
C ARG A 377 23.04 1.14 25.97
N ILE A 378 22.86 2.11 25.07
CA ILE A 378 23.92 2.62 24.22
C ILE A 378 24.00 4.13 24.47
N THR A 379 25.19 4.63 24.82
CA THR A 379 25.38 6.07 24.98
C THR A 379 26.42 6.60 24.00
N VAL A 380 26.17 7.80 23.47
CA VAL A 380 27.08 8.56 22.61
C VAL A 380 27.42 9.86 23.30
N ALA A 381 28.68 10.11 23.58
CA ALA A 381 29.12 11.25 24.40
C ALA A 381 28.37 11.37 25.75
N GLY A 382 28.01 10.22 26.34
CA GLY A 382 27.26 10.17 27.61
C GLY A 382 25.76 10.41 27.50
N VAL A 383 25.21 10.60 26.30
CA VAL A 383 23.75 10.71 26.03
C VAL A 383 23.22 9.38 25.51
N ASP A 384 22.12 8.88 26.08
CA ASP A 384 21.48 7.67 25.60
C ASP A 384 20.98 7.85 24.15
N ILE A 385 21.18 6.80 23.33
CA ILE A 385 20.76 6.83 21.91
C ILE A 385 19.24 6.99 21.77
N ALA A 386 18.46 6.54 22.74
CA ALA A 386 17.02 6.71 22.78
C ALA A 386 16.60 8.19 22.93
N ASP A 387 17.45 9.02 23.57
CA ASP A 387 17.22 10.45 23.74
C ASP A 387 17.71 11.31 22.57
N LEU A 388 18.44 10.71 21.61
CA LEU A 388 19.01 11.44 20.49
C LEU A 388 17.97 11.73 19.40
N ASP A 389 18.11 12.90 18.78
CA ASP A 389 17.55 13.14 17.44
C ASP A 389 18.27 12.23 16.45
N LEU A 390 17.61 11.12 16.09
CA LEU A 390 18.19 10.11 15.20
C LEU A 390 18.48 10.68 13.80
N SER A 391 17.76 11.70 13.34
CA SER A 391 18.04 12.32 12.03
C SER A 391 19.39 13.06 12.07
N ALA A 392 19.66 13.79 13.15
CA ALA A 392 20.94 14.44 13.37
C ALA A 392 22.08 13.43 13.64
N TRP A 393 21.77 12.29 14.26
CA TRP A 393 22.70 11.19 14.46
C TRP A 393 23.07 10.52 13.12
N TRP A 394 22.09 10.17 12.29
CA TRP A 394 22.32 9.54 10.99
C TRP A 394 23.09 10.43 10.02
N ALA A 395 22.94 11.73 10.08
CA ALA A 395 23.72 12.65 9.26
C ALA A 395 25.24 12.58 9.57
N GLN A 396 25.64 11.99 10.70
CA GLN A 396 27.02 11.82 11.15
C GLN A 396 27.53 10.39 11.01
N LEU A 397 26.68 9.46 10.49
CA LEU A 397 27.03 8.07 10.30
C LEU A 397 27.20 7.73 8.82
N PHE A 398 28.10 6.82 8.53
CA PHE A 398 28.08 6.02 7.33
C PHE A 398 27.95 4.55 7.70
N TRP A 399 26.90 3.90 7.24
CA TRP A 399 26.69 2.48 7.46
C TRP A 399 26.80 1.71 6.14
N LEU A 400 27.76 0.78 6.06
CA LEU A 400 27.89 -0.20 5.00
C LEU A 400 27.32 -1.54 5.48
N PRO A 401 26.11 -1.92 5.06
CA PRO A 401 25.57 -3.26 5.36
C PRO A 401 26.31 -4.33 4.54
N GLN A 402 26.14 -5.58 4.92
CA GLN A 402 26.70 -6.74 4.22
C GLN A 402 26.35 -6.75 2.72
N GLN A 403 25.16 -6.27 2.36
CA GLN A 403 24.77 -6.04 0.97
C GLN A 403 24.55 -4.54 0.75
N PRO A 404 25.43 -3.86 0.00
CA PRO A 404 25.30 -2.44 -0.27
C PRO A 404 23.97 -2.09 -0.98
N ALA A 405 23.31 -1.03 -0.54
CA ALA A 405 22.11 -0.54 -1.20
C ALA A 405 22.46 0.04 -2.58
N LEU A 406 21.80 -0.48 -3.61
CA LEU A 406 21.95 -0.05 -5.00
C LEU A 406 20.57 0.21 -5.62
N ILE A 407 20.44 1.31 -6.34
CA ILE A 407 19.21 1.70 -7.05
C ILE A 407 19.39 1.55 -8.56
N PRO A 408 18.30 1.33 -9.32
CA PRO A 408 18.36 1.45 -10.78
C PRO A 408 18.84 2.86 -11.17
N GLY A 409 19.86 2.93 -12.02
CA GLY A 409 20.49 4.18 -12.43
C GLY A 409 21.94 4.00 -12.81
N THR A 410 22.65 5.08 -13.12
CA THR A 410 24.06 4.99 -13.50
C THR A 410 24.97 4.67 -12.32
N VAL A 411 26.18 4.19 -12.61
CA VAL A 411 27.24 4.00 -11.59
C VAL A 411 27.52 5.32 -10.85
N ALA A 412 27.61 6.44 -11.58
CA ALA A 412 27.80 7.77 -10.99
C ALA A 412 26.68 8.14 -10.00
N GLN A 413 25.41 7.92 -10.39
CA GLN A 413 24.27 8.16 -9.50
C GLN A 413 24.32 7.26 -8.26
N ASN A 414 24.73 6.03 -8.44
CA ASN A 414 24.93 5.12 -7.32
C ASN A 414 26.09 5.53 -6.42
N LEU A 415 27.21 6.03 -6.93
CA LEU A 415 28.30 6.56 -6.11
C LEU A 415 27.83 7.74 -5.25
N ALA A 416 27.08 8.66 -5.84
CA ALA A 416 26.56 9.86 -5.17
C ALA A 416 25.27 9.63 -4.36
N LEU A 417 24.79 8.39 -4.18
CA LEU A 417 23.49 8.07 -3.56
C LEU A 417 23.30 8.67 -2.16
N PHE A 418 24.39 8.80 -1.38
CA PHE A 418 24.36 9.34 -0.01
C PHE A 418 25.06 10.71 0.11
N GLY A 419 25.19 11.41 -0.99
CA GLY A 419 25.88 12.69 -1.08
C GLY A 419 27.16 12.62 -1.92
N GLU A 420 27.72 13.78 -2.23
CA GLU A 420 28.98 13.86 -2.96
C GLU A 420 30.14 13.32 -2.13
N LEU A 421 31.05 12.61 -2.77
CA LEU A 421 32.26 12.09 -2.13
C LEU A 421 33.31 13.20 -2.08
N ALA A 422 34.00 13.34 -0.96
CA ALA A 422 35.01 14.38 -0.77
C ALA A 422 36.22 14.22 -1.74
N ASP A 423 36.57 12.96 -2.02
CA ASP A 423 37.60 12.55 -2.99
C ASP A 423 37.10 11.27 -3.65
N ALA A 424 36.36 11.42 -4.76
CA ALA A 424 35.75 10.29 -5.45
C ALA A 424 36.80 9.37 -6.08
N ASP A 425 37.83 9.94 -6.69
CA ASP A 425 38.89 9.17 -7.39
C ASP A 425 39.75 8.41 -6.39
N GLY A 426 40.19 9.06 -5.33
CA GLY A 426 40.97 8.41 -4.27
C GLY A 426 40.17 7.34 -3.51
N ALA A 427 38.86 7.57 -3.29
CA ALA A 427 37.98 6.58 -2.67
C ALA A 427 37.74 5.35 -3.58
N CYS A 428 37.54 5.57 -4.88
CA CYS A 428 37.44 4.49 -5.88
C CYS A 428 38.72 3.67 -5.96
N ALA A 429 39.88 4.34 -6.02
CA ALA A 429 41.19 3.66 -6.05
C ALA A 429 41.46 2.85 -4.77
N ALA A 430 41.14 3.42 -3.58
CA ALA A 430 41.28 2.72 -2.31
C ALA A 430 40.39 1.49 -2.19
N ALA A 431 39.17 1.53 -2.77
CA ALA A 431 38.24 0.42 -2.82
C ALA A 431 38.51 -0.55 -3.99
N GLY A 432 39.42 -0.23 -4.91
CA GLY A 432 39.66 -0.96 -6.17
C GLY A 432 38.47 -0.88 -7.12
N PHE A 433 37.64 0.14 -6.98
CA PHE A 433 36.44 0.34 -7.82
C PHE A 433 36.75 1.09 -9.12
N ASP A 434 37.89 1.80 -9.20
CA ASP A 434 38.45 2.40 -10.40
C ASP A 434 38.72 1.34 -11.49
N GLU A 435 39.28 0.18 -11.11
CA GLU A 435 39.46 -0.97 -12.00
C GLU A 435 38.13 -1.51 -12.55
N VAL A 436 37.09 -1.50 -11.70
CA VAL A 436 35.75 -1.90 -12.12
C VAL A 436 35.17 -0.91 -13.13
N ILE A 437 35.26 0.40 -12.84
CA ILE A 437 34.78 1.48 -13.73
C ILE A 437 35.46 1.37 -15.10
N ALA A 438 36.80 1.13 -15.14
CA ALA A 438 37.56 0.98 -16.37
C ALA A 438 37.14 -0.26 -17.19
N GLY A 439 36.62 -1.30 -16.54
CA GLY A 439 36.12 -2.52 -17.19
C GLY A 439 34.66 -2.46 -17.63
N LEU A 440 33.94 -1.42 -17.28
CA LEU A 440 32.53 -1.27 -17.67
C LEU A 440 32.39 -0.61 -19.05
N PRO A 441 31.39 -1.01 -19.88
CA PRO A 441 31.25 -0.52 -21.26
C PRO A 441 31.16 1.02 -21.36
N ASP A 442 30.43 1.66 -20.46
CA ASP A 442 30.21 3.11 -20.44
C ASP A 442 30.80 3.76 -19.16
N GLY A 443 31.72 3.08 -18.47
CA GLY A 443 32.37 3.56 -17.26
C GLY A 443 31.34 4.01 -16.19
N LEU A 444 31.44 5.26 -15.72
CA LEU A 444 30.51 5.87 -14.75
C LEU A 444 29.08 6.01 -15.27
N HIS A 445 28.85 6.03 -16.58
CA HIS A 445 27.53 6.15 -17.19
C HIS A 445 26.84 4.79 -17.39
N THR A 446 27.51 3.69 -17.12
CA THR A 446 26.91 2.35 -17.18
C THR A 446 25.69 2.28 -16.29
N VAL A 447 24.54 1.84 -16.86
CA VAL A 447 23.27 1.73 -16.17
C VAL A 447 23.18 0.40 -15.42
N LEU A 448 22.91 0.47 -14.13
CA LEU A 448 22.68 -0.67 -13.26
C LEU A 448 21.18 -0.96 -13.16
N GLY A 449 20.82 -2.25 -13.17
CA GLY A 449 19.46 -2.70 -12.91
C GLY A 449 19.12 -2.73 -11.41
N ARG A 450 17.91 -3.19 -11.09
CA ARG A 450 17.42 -3.33 -9.71
C ARG A 450 18.39 -4.21 -8.88
N GLY A 451 18.76 -3.73 -7.70
CA GLY A 451 19.69 -4.42 -6.80
C GLY A 451 21.12 -4.53 -7.36
N GLY A 452 21.49 -3.63 -8.29
CA GLY A 452 22.83 -3.59 -8.88
C GLY A 452 23.07 -4.69 -9.93
N VAL A 453 22.03 -5.18 -10.60
CA VAL A 453 22.19 -6.06 -11.77
C VAL A 453 23.08 -5.37 -12.78
N GLY A 454 24.09 -6.06 -13.29
CA GLY A 454 25.18 -5.54 -14.11
C GLY A 454 26.53 -5.53 -13.40
N LEU A 455 26.55 -5.65 -12.06
CA LEU A 455 27.76 -5.80 -11.27
C LEU A 455 27.79 -7.16 -10.55
N SER A 456 28.96 -7.76 -10.43
CA SER A 456 29.19 -8.93 -9.57
C SER A 456 29.08 -8.56 -8.09
N LEU A 457 28.95 -9.54 -7.19
CA LEU A 457 28.92 -9.30 -5.74
C LEU A 457 30.12 -8.51 -5.23
N GLY A 458 31.35 -8.89 -5.66
CA GLY A 458 32.58 -8.19 -5.29
C GLY A 458 32.63 -6.76 -5.83
N GLN A 459 32.13 -6.53 -7.06
CA GLN A 459 32.05 -5.19 -7.64
C GLN A 459 31.04 -4.28 -6.88
N ARG A 460 29.89 -4.85 -6.47
CA ARG A 460 28.94 -4.13 -5.61
C ARG A 460 29.55 -3.77 -4.26
N GLN A 461 30.32 -4.68 -3.67
CA GLN A 461 31.02 -4.44 -2.43
C GLN A 461 32.06 -3.32 -2.56
N ARG A 462 32.88 -3.33 -3.65
CA ARG A 462 33.85 -2.26 -3.94
C ARG A 462 33.16 -0.89 -4.13
N LEU A 463 31.98 -0.83 -4.78
CA LEU A 463 31.18 0.40 -4.89
C LEU A 463 30.73 0.89 -3.51
N GLY A 464 30.20 0.00 -2.65
CA GLY A 464 29.82 0.33 -1.27
C GLY A 464 31.00 0.85 -0.44
N LEU A 465 32.17 0.25 -0.61
CA LEU A 465 33.41 0.68 0.03
C LEU A 465 33.89 2.04 -0.48
N ALA A 466 33.81 2.31 -1.79
CA ALA A 466 34.14 3.61 -2.35
C ALA A 466 33.29 4.71 -1.71
N ARG A 467 31.99 4.48 -1.53
CA ARG A 467 31.11 5.40 -0.78
C ARG A 467 31.56 5.59 0.68
N ALA A 468 31.88 4.49 1.37
CA ALA A 468 32.32 4.53 2.76
C ALA A 468 33.61 5.34 2.95
N LEU A 469 34.60 5.07 2.10
CA LEU A 469 35.91 5.72 2.16
C LEU A 469 35.88 7.18 1.71
N GLY A 470 35.02 7.52 0.73
CA GLY A 470 34.83 8.91 0.27
C GLY A 470 33.86 9.73 1.13
N SER A 471 33.15 9.11 2.09
CA SER A 471 32.26 9.81 3.01
C SER A 471 33.04 10.67 4.01
N THR A 472 32.51 11.83 4.36
CA THR A 472 33.04 12.71 5.42
C THR A 472 32.51 12.38 6.82
N ALA A 473 31.63 11.38 6.94
CA ALA A 473 31.00 11.00 8.20
C ALA A 473 32.06 10.68 9.29
N PRO A 474 31.93 11.21 10.51
CA PRO A 474 32.88 10.93 11.58
C PRO A 474 32.76 9.52 12.16
N VAL A 475 31.67 8.79 11.90
CA VAL A 475 31.46 7.41 12.35
C VAL A 475 31.20 6.52 11.15
N LEU A 476 31.99 5.46 11.01
CA LEU A 476 31.82 4.42 9.99
C LEU A 476 31.45 3.09 10.66
N LEU A 477 30.32 2.53 10.28
CA LEU A 477 29.84 1.20 10.70
C LEU A 477 29.87 0.28 9.48
N LEU A 478 30.71 -0.77 9.50
CA LEU A 478 30.99 -1.60 8.34
C LEU A 478 30.71 -3.07 8.68
N ASP A 479 29.78 -3.68 7.95
CA ASP A 479 29.38 -5.07 8.16
C ASP A 479 30.03 -5.97 7.11
N GLU A 480 31.04 -6.77 7.53
CA GLU A 480 31.85 -7.64 6.68
C GLU A 480 32.39 -6.95 5.40
N PRO A 481 33.08 -5.79 5.52
CA PRO A 481 33.42 -4.95 4.37
C PRO A 481 34.35 -5.62 3.34
N THR A 482 35.15 -6.62 3.75
CA THR A 482 36.11 -7.31 2.88
C THR A 482 35.61 -8.65 2.37
N ALA A 483 34.37 -9.02 2.62
CA ALA A 483 33.76 -10.20 2.01
C ALA A 483 33.83 -10.08 0.47
N HIS A 484 34.15 -11.14 -0.22
CA HIS A 484 34.24 -11.20 -1.70
C HIS A 484 35.32 -10.32 -2.35
N LEU A 485 36.31 -9.87 -1.60
CA LEU A 485 37.49 -9.17 -2.12
C LEU A 485 38.68 -10.13 -2.27
N ASP A 486 39.52 -9.87 -3.28
CA ASP A 486 40.84 -10.50 -3.39
C ASP A 486 41.79 -9.91 -2.32
N ALA A 487 42.87 -10.64 -2.03
CA ALA A 487 43.81 -10.29 -0.95
C ALA A 487 44.47 -8.91 -1.13
N ALA A 488 44.78 -8.51 -2.37
CA ALA A 488 45.39 -7.21 -2.62
C ALA A 488 44.43 -6.06 -2.39
N THR A 489 43.18 -6.18 -2.85
CA THR A 489 42.12 -5.21 -2.61
C THR A 489 41.74 -5.15 -1.12
N GLU A 490 41.65 -6.32 -0.44
CA GLU A 490 41.41 -6.38 1.00
C GLU A 490 42.44 -5.57 1.77
N GLN A 491 43.73 -5.76 1.48
CA GLN A 491 44.82 -5.02 2.14
C GLN A 491 44.71 -3.48 1.90
N ARG A 492 44.41 -3.06 0.66
CA ARG A 492 44.22 -1.64 0.32
C ARG A 492 43.08 -1.03 1.14
N VAL A 493 41.93 -1.71 1.20
CA VAL A 493 40.73 -1.28 1.96
C VAL A 493 41.03 -1.21 3.45
N LEU A 494 41.65 -2.26 4.02
CA LEU A 494 41.97 -2.28 5.46
C LEU A 494 42.94 -1.15 5.83
N ALA A 495 43.99 -0.91 5.01
CA ALA A 495 44.89 0.21 5.19
C ALA A 495 44.20 1.57 5.10
N ALA A 496 43.20 1.72 4.19
CA ALA A 496 42.38 2.95 4.08
C ALA A 496 41.51 3.17 5.31
N LEU A 497 40.90 2.13 5.87
CA LEU A 497 40.10 2.19 7.11
C LEU A 497 40.97 2.59 8.31
N VAL A 498 42.16 2.03 8.44
CA VAL A 498 43.12 2.44 9.50
C VAL A 498 43.51 3.91 9.34
N ARG A 499 43.85 4.37 8.14
CA ARG A 499 44.17 5.78 7.89
C ARG A 499 42.98 6.68 8.26
N ARG A 500 41.75 6.25 7.93
CA ARG A 500 40.53 7.00 8.25
C ARG A 500 40.34 7.11 9.76
N ALA A 501 40.57 6.01 10.50
CA ALA A 501 40.53 6.03 11.97
C ALA A 501 41.59 6.96 12.53
N ARG A 502 42.85 6.86 12.09
CA ARG A 502 43.96 7.74 12.55
C ARG A 502 43.70 9.21 12.22
N GLY A 503 42.87 9.52 11.22
CA GLY A 503 42.37 10.86 10.93
C GLY A 503 41.27 11.33 11.87
N GLY A 504 40.96 10.59 12.95
CA GLY A 504 40.02 10.96 13.99
C GLY A 504 38.59 10.42 13.81
N ALA A 505 38.33 9.60 12.80
CA ALA A 505 37.04 8.95 12.65
C ALA A 505 36.90 7.77 13.62
N THR A 506 35.68 7.46 14.03
CA THR A 506 35.31 6.23 14.75
C THR A 506 35.00 5.15 13.72
N VAL A 507 35.76 4.06 13.70
CA VAL A 507 35.60 2.99 12.72
C VAL A 507 35.23 1.69 13.44
N VAL A 508 34.04 1.15 13.15
CA VAL A 508 33.58 -0.13 13.67
C VAL A 508 33.42 -1.12 12.52
N VAL A 509 34.11 -2.24 12.60
CA VAL A 509 34.13 -3.28 11.56
C VAL A 509 33.65 -4.59 12.14
N VAL A 510 32.67 -5.22 11.50
CA VAL A 510 32.34 -6.62 11.77
C VAL A 510 33.19 -7.50 10.88
N GLY A 511 33.87 -8.48 11.49
CA GLY A 511 34.65 -9.44 10.74
C GLY A 511 35.18 -10.57 11.61
N HIS A 512 35.58 -11.68 10.96
CA HIS A 512 36.13 -12.88 11.61
C HIS A 512 37.43 -13.37 10.96
N ARG A 513 37.85 -12.73 9.85
CA ARG A 513 39.06 -13.12 9.12
C ARG A 513 40.30 -12.50 9.76
N ALA A 514 41.40 -13.24 9.77
CA ALA A 514 42.64 -12.79 10.39
C ALA A 514 43.14 -11.40 9.94
N PRO A 515 43.09 -11.00 8.63
CA PRO A 515 43.47 -9.65 8.22
C PRO A 515 42.60 -8.54 8.84
N VAL A 516 41.29 -8.79 9.02
CA VAL A 516 40.36 -7.82 9.65
C VAL A 516 40.64 -7.73 11.14
N LEU A 517 40.89 -8.84 11.82
CA LEU A 517 41.25 -8.84 13.24
C LEU A 517 42.53 -8.10 13.51
N ALA A 518 43.52 -8.22 12.59
CA ALA A 518 44.84 -7.62 12.74
C ALA A 518 44.87 -6.09 12.68
N ILE A 519 43.85 -5.44 12.06
CA ILE A 519 43.76 -3.97 12.04
C ILE A 519 43.05 -3.39 13.25
N GLY A 520 42.43 -4.24 14.08
CA GLY A 520 41.65 -3.80 15.25
C GLY A 520 42.57 -3.30 16.38
N ASP A 521 42.44 -2.03 16.75
CA ASP A 521 43.00 -1.52 18.00
C ASP A 521 42.29 -2.16 19.21
N ARG A 522 41.00 -2.50 19.02
CA ARG A 522 40.19 -3.29 19.95
C ARG A 522 39.43 -4.38 19.17
N VAL A 523 39.49 -5.60 19.68
CA VAL A 523 38.71 -6.73 19.17
C VAL A 523 37.73 -7.18 20.27
N ILE A 524 36.47 -7.18 19.97
CA ILE A 524 35.36 -7.47 20.90
C ILE A 524 34.61 -8.68 20.40
N THR A 525 34.53 -9.73 21.23
CA THR A 525 33.77 -10.93 20.90
C THR A 525 32.30 -10.73 21.29
N VAL A 526 31.41 -10.95 20.32
CA VAL A 526 29.96 -10.89 20.50
C VAL A 526 29.42 -12.29 20.72
N HIS A 527 28.58 -12.43 21.75
CA HIS A 527 27.97 -13.70 22.13
C HIS A 527 26.44 -13.62 21.98
N SER A 528 25.77 -14.79 21.82
CA SER A 528 24.32 -14.92 21.87
C SER A 528 23.91 -15.90 22.99
N GLU A 529 22.74 -15.73 23.55
CA GLU A 529 22.11 -16.77 24.38
C GLU A 529 21.71 -17.94 23.49
N GLY A 530 22.14 -19.16 23.84
CA GLY A 530 21.68 -20.39 23.18
C GLY A 530 22.64 -21.06 22.21
N ILE A 531 23.74 -20.43 21.81
CA ILE A 531 24.82 -21.14 21.12
C ILE A 531 25.89 -21.46 22.18
N ALA A 532 25.79 -22.62 22.80
CA ALA A 532 26.89 -23.17 23.60
C ALA A 532 28.13 -23.24 22.70
N ASP A 533 29.27 -22.70 23.17
CA ASP A 533 30.58 -22.79 22.51
C ASP A 533 30.89 -24.28 22.26
N HIS A 534 30.57 -24.76 21.06
CA HIS A 534 31.24 -25.97 20.56
C HIS A 534 32.61 -25.50 20.01
N ALA A 535 33.56 -25.38 20.93
CA ALA A 535 34.97 -25.30 20.56
C ALA A 535 35.26 -26.51 19.65
N PRO A 536 35.84 -26.34 18.47
CA PRO A 536 36.33 -27.46 17.72
C PRO A 536 37.54 -28.08 18.48
N ALA A 537 37.41 -29.40 18.78
CA ALA A 537 38.50 -30.23 19.31
C ALA A 537 39.64 -30.35 18.29
#